data_4075980f65a42cd575dfb64954809f68
#
_entry.id   4075980f65a42cd575dfb64954809f68
#
_cell.length_a   1.000
_cell.length_b   1.000
_cell.length_c   1.000
_cell.angle_alpha   90.00
_cell.angle_beta   90.00
_cell.angle_gamma   90.00
#
_symmetry.space_group_name_H-M   'P 1'
#
loop_
_entity.id
_entity.type
_entity.pdbx_description
1 polymer ?
#
loop_
_entity_poly.entity_id
_entity_poly.type
_entity_poly.pdbx_seq_one_letter_code
_entity_poly.pdbx_strand_id
1 'polypeptide(L)'
;MNNVAICIPTFKRQEMLKKLVQSIVVSNFDKALIKEVYIIVVDNDEKKTAESVINELKEKYNDLFLIDYSCHPLKGISNVRNESIKRALSFNPDFLVFVDDDEYVAAEWLNELVKTILNNDADAVRGPAIAVLDKTISENISYWFIRKTYPNNAQICLVETNNLILNCVSLKKFDVWFDPRFNVIGSGDSYFGIQILNKGARIFWAADAVVYETIPGSRANIKWLIKRIYRGASTYTYVLKLEREYFAILKKILISCAYIFSGICALIILPLPIRKKYWGIFTISEGIGGIVGLFNILYKEYK
;
A
#
# COMPACT_ATOMS: atom_id res chain seq x y z
N MET A 1 -26.02 -8.54 2.34
CA MET A 1 -25.50 -7.36 3.06
C MET A 1 -24.32 -7.79 3.91
N ASN A 2 -23.21 -7.07 3.85
CA ASN A 2 -21.93 -7.46 4.42
C ASN A 2 -21.46 -6.45 5.48
N ASN A 3 -20.80 -6.91 6.51
CA ASN A 3 -20.10 -6.07 7.48
C ASN A 3 -18.66 -5.84 7.00
N VAL A 4 -18.21 -4.60 7.03
CA VAL A 4 -16.89 -4.21 6.51
C VAL A 4 -16.09 -3.50 7.60
N ALA A 5 -14.87 -3.94 7.86
CA ALA A 5 -13.92 -3.25 8.74
C ALA A 5 -12.84 -2.52 7.92
N ILE A 6 -12.76 -1.21 8.08
CA ILE A 6 -11.76 -0.37 7.41
C ILE A 6 -10.60 -0.15 8.38
N CYS A 7 -9.43 -0.69 8.06
CA CYS A 7 -8.21 -0.64 8.84
C CYS A 7 -7.31 0.52 8.39
N ILE A 8 -7.02 1.43 9.29
CA ILE A 8 -6.23 2.64 9.05
C ILE A 8 -5.02 2.63 9.99
N PRO A 9 -3.84 2.17 9.53
CA PRO A 9 -2.58 2.38 10.23
C PRO A 9 -2.23 3.87 10.22
N THR A 10 -1.82 4.44 11.35
CA THR A 10 -1.39 5.85 11.38
C THR A 10 -0.14 6.07 12.24
N PHE A 11 0.63 7.11 11.89
CA PHE A 11 1.78 7.55 12.67
C PHE A 11 2.04 9.04 12.45
N LYS A 12 1.71 9.86 13.47
CA LYS A 12 1.99 11.32 13.50
C LYS A 12 1.44 12.12 12.31
N ARG A 13 0.21 11.78 11.84
CA ARG A 13 -0.43 12.40 10.67
C ARG A 13 -1.91 12.75 10.93
N GLN A 14 -2.18 13.44 12.04
CA GLN A 14 -3.53 13.71 12.54
C GLN A 14 -4.44 14.37 11.49
N GLU A 15 -3.94 15.39 10.78
CA GLU A 15 -4.72 16.11 9.78
C GLU A 15 -5.06 15.27 8.55
N MET A 16 -4.12 14.42 8.12
CA MET A 16 -4.36 13.50 7.01
C MET A 16 -5.35 12.41 7.40
N LEU A 17 -5.18 11.81 8.59
CA LEU A 17 -6.12 10.86 9.17
C LEU A 17 -7.53 11.44 9.28
N LYS A 18 -7.66 12.69 9.76
CA LYS A 18 -8.94 13.39 9.85
C LYS A 18 -9.60 13.51 8.48
N LYS A 19 -8.84 13.93 7.47
CA LYS A 19 -9.32 14.05 6.09
C LYS A 19 -9.77 12.71 5.52
N LEU A 20 -9.01 11.63 5.76
CA LEU A 20 -9.39 10.29 5.33
C LEU A 20 -10.71 9.86 5.95
N VAL A 21 -10.83 9.90 7.29
CA VAL A 21 -12.05 9.46 7.98
C VAL A 21 -13.25 10.30 7.53
N GLN A 22 -13.09 11.62 7.36
CA GLN A 22 -14.15 12.47 6.83
C GLN A 22 -14.57 12.07 5.42
N SER A 23 -13.62 11.69 4.53
CA SER A 23 -13.95 11.25 3.18
C SER A 23 -14.69 9.91 3.18
N ILE A 24 -14.36 9.00 4.10
CA ILE A 24 -15.09 7.75 4.29
C ILE A 24 -16.52 8.00 4.75
N VAL A 25 -16.71 8.88 5.73
CA VAL A 25 -18.03 9.18 6.31
C VAL A 25 -18.99 9.81 5.28
N VAL A 26 -18.48 10.65 4.38
CA VAL A 26 -19.32 11.30 3.34
C VAL A 26 -19.44 10.47 2.06
N SER A 27 -18.78 9.32 1.97
CA SER A 27 -18.91 8.43 0.81
C SER A 27 -20.28 7.72 0.82
N ASN A 28 -20.67 7.24 -0.35
CA ASN A 28 -21.93 6.53 -0.49
C ASN A 28 -21.79 5.08 -0.03
N PHE A 29 -22.78 4.58 0.71
CA PHE A 29 -22.86 3.17 1.09
C PHE A 29 -24.16 2.57 0.57
N ASP A 30 -24.05 1.66 -0.39
CA ASP A 30 -25.20 0.90 -0.90
C ASP A 30 -25.67 -0.07 0.18
N LYS A 31 -26.84 0.24 0.77
CA LYS A 31 -27.45 -0.57 1.84
C LYS A 31 -27.84 -1.98 1.39
N ALA A 32 -27.90 -2.26 0.07
CA ALA A 32 -28.09 -3.62 -0.43
C ALA A 32 -26.80 -4.46 -0.34
N LEU A 33 -25.64 -3.82 -0.35
CA LEU A 33 -24.34 -4.46 -0.31
C LEU A 33 -23.71 -4.45 1.09
N ILE A 34 -23.77 -3.29 1.77
CA ILE A 34 -23.05 -2.99 3.01
C ILE A 34 -24.07 -2.77 4.14
N LYS A 35 -23.97 -3.59 5.18
CA LYS A 35 -24.82 -3.50 6.37
C LYS A 35 -24.22 -2.55 7.39
N GLU A 36 -22.99 -2.81 7.80
CA GLU A 36 -22.28 -2.05 8.83
C GLU A 36 -20.84 -1.79 8.40
N VAL A 37 -20.33 -0.62 8.78
CA VAL A 37 -18.93 -0.23 8.55
C VAL A 37 -18.28 0.09 9.89
N TYR A 38 -17.17 -0.59 10.19
CA TYR A 38 -16.32 -0.35 11.36
C TYR A 38 -15.03 0.35 10.90
N ILE A 39 -14.64 1.43 11.56
CA ILE A 39 -13.39 2.14 11.29
C ILE A 39 -12.40 1.80 12.39
N ILE A 40 -11.34 1.07 12.05
CA ILE A 40 -10.33 0.56 12.97
C ILE A 40 -9.04 1.36 12.79
N VAL A 41 -8.74 2.24 13.73
CA VAL A 41 -7.52 3.06 13.69
C VAL A 41 -6.48 2.52 14.66
N VAL A 42 -5.31 2.20 14.16
CA VAL A 42 -4.17 1.76 14.98
C VAL A 42 -3.03 2.76 14.85
N ASP A 43 -2.75 3.45 15.96
CA ASP A 43 -1.69 4.47 16.05
C ASP A 43 -0.37 3.83 16.48
N ASN A 44 0.67 3.99 15.66
CA ASN A 44 2.02 3.48 15.97
C ASN A 44 2.87 4.48 16.79
N ASP A 45 2.28 5.55 17.27
CA ASP A 45 2.96 6.50 18.14
C ASP A 45 2.64 6.22 19.62
N GLU A 46 3.67 5.90 20.43
CA GLU A 46 3.53 5.71 21.87
C GLU A 46 2.93 6.93 22.59
N LYS A 47 3.08 8.13 21.99
CA LYS A 47 2.49 9.38 22.48
C LYS A 47 1.01 9.54 22.11
N LYS A 48 0.43 8.57 21.40
CA LYS A 48 -0.97 8.56 20.99
C LYS A 48 -1.40 9.86 20.28
N THR A 49 -0.57 10.33 19.35
CA THR A 49 -0.80 11.65 18.73
C THR A 49 -2.11 11.73 17.96
N ALA A 50 -2.68 10.60 17.52
CA ALA A 50 -3.97 10.56 16.84
C ALA A 50 -5.19 10.56 17.78
N GLU A 51 -5.02 10.35 19.11
CA GLU A 51 -6.13 10.13 20.05
C GLU A 51 -7.12 11.31 20.10
N SER A 52 -6.61 12.55 20.14
CA SER A 52 -7.48 13.75 20.21
C SER A 52 -8.35 13.89 18.96
N VAL A 53 -7.78 13.68 17.78
CA VAL A 53 -8.54 13.72 16.51
C VAL A 53 -9.57 12.61 16.43
N ILE A 54 -9.22 11.42 16.88
CA ILE A 54 -10.16 10.30 16.90
C ILE A 54 -11.31 10.53 17.87
N ASN A 55 -11.06 11.14 19.04
CA ASN A 55 -12.13 11.47 19.98
C ASN A 55 -13.09 12.51 19.38
N GLU A 56 -12.58 13.56 18.70
CA GLU A 56 -13.41 14.53 17.96
C GLU A 56 -14.27 13.82 16.90
N LEU A 57 -13.67 12.89 16.13
CA LEU A 57 -14.40 12.16 15.09
C LEU A 57 -15.45 11.20 15.67
N LYS A 58 -15.17 10.56 16.80
CA LYS A 58 -16.13 9.73 17.52
C LYS A 58 -17.33 10.55 17.99
N GLU A 59 -17.08 11.68 18.66
CA GLU A 59 -18.16 12.58 19.12
C GLU A 59 -19.05 13.04 17.97
N LYS A 60 -18.46 13.32 16.82
CA LYS A 60 -19.18 13.84 15.65
C LYS A 60 -19.96 12.77 14.89
N TYR A 61 -19.50 11.52 14.86
CA TYR A 61 -20.00 10.47 13.97
C TYR A 61 -20.42 9.18 14.66
N ASN A 62 -20.53 9.14 16.00
CA ASN A 62 -20.89 7.96 16.79
C ASN A 62 -22.23 7.32 16.38
N ASP A 63 -23.19 8.12 15.89
CA ASP A 63 -24.50 7.62 15.44
C ASP A 63 -24.45 6.95 14.05
N LEU A 64 -23.35 7.13 13.32
CA LEU A 64 -23.19 6.65 11.95
C LEU A 64 -22.19 5.50 11.84
N PHE A 65 -21.11 5.56 12.60
CA PHE A 65 -19.98 4.61 12.49
C PHE A 65 -19.41 4.26 13.86
N LEU A 66 -19.09 2.99 14.04
CA LEU A 66 -18.26 2.58 15.15
C LEU A 66 -16.79 2.83 14.78
N ILE A 67 -16.15 3.75 15.50
CA ILE A 67 -14.71 4.04 15.36
C ILE A 67 -13.97 3.42 16.53
N ASP A 68 -13.17 2.38 16.26
CA ASP A 68 -12.28 1.75 17.23
C ASP A 68 -10.89 2.37 17.13
N TYR A 69 -10.29 2.74 18.25
CA TYR A 69 -8.94 3.30 18.31
C TYR A 69 -8.08 2.54 19.29
N SER A 70 -6.86 2.23 18.85
CA SER A 70 -5.84 1.65 19.71
C SER A 70 -4.47 2.22 19.38
N CYS A 71 -3.60 2.22 20.40
CA CYS A 71 -2.17 2.51 20.24
C CYS A 71 -1.39 1.21 20.26
N HIS A 72 -0.52 1.01 19.27
CA HIS A 72 0.43 -0.08 19.23
C HIS A 72 1.86 0.45 19.30
N PRO A 73 2.49 0.46 20.50
CA PRO A 73 3.74 1.19 20.73
C PRO A 73 4.97 0.53 20.10
N LEU A 74 4.90 -0.76 19.76
CA LEU A 74 5.99 -1.43 19.05
C LEU A 74 6.06 -0.89 17.61
N LYS A 75 7.12 -0.13 17.35
CA LYS A 75 7.33 0.49 16.02
C LYS A 75 7.37 -0.56 14.92
N GLY A 76 6.71 -0.23 13.80
CA GLY A 76 6.77 -1.01 12.59
C GLY A 76 5.42 -1.24 11.93
N ILE A 77 5.38 -0.98 10.64
CA ILE A 77 4.14 -1.02 9.85
C ILE A 77 3.50 -2.41 9.81
N SER A 78 4.30 -3.49 9.79
CA SER A 78 3.77 -4.87 9.83
C SER A 78 3.06 -5.16 11.16
N ASN A 79 3.62 -4.70 12.28
CA ASN A 79 3.02 -4.87 13.61
C ASN A 79 1.67 -4.17 13.70
N VAL A 80 1.59 -2.93 13.21
CA VAL A 80 0.37 -2.13 13.21
C VAL A 80 -0.70 -2.76 12.31
N ARG A 81 -0.33 -3.23 11.12
CA ARG A 81 -1.28 -3.93 10.22
C ARG A 81 -1.78 -5.23 10.83
N ASN A 82 -0.93 -5.99 11.49
CA ASN A 82 -1.34 -7.20 12.21
C ASN A 82 -2.29 -6.88 13.37
N GLU A 83 -2.02 -5.81 14.12
CA GLU A 83 -2.94 -5.36 15.17
C GLU A 83 -4.28 -4.90 14.59
N SER A 84 -4.25 -4.18 13.45
CA SER A 84 -5.47 -3.78 12.75
C SER A 84 -6.31 -4.99 12.33
N ILE A 85 -5.68 -6.06 11.80
CA ILE A 85 -6.39 -7.31 11.47
C ILE A 85 -7.03 -7.93 12.73
N LYS A 86 -6.27 -8.06 13.82
CA LYS A 86 -6.78 -8.67 15.06
C LYS A 86 -7.99 -7.92 15.59
N ARG A 87 -7.91 -6.60 15.65
CA ARG A 87 -9.00 -5.75 16.12
C ARG A 87 -10.20 -5.80 15.18
N ALA A 88 -9.99 -5.71 13.89
CA ALA A 88 -11.06 -5.82 12.90
C ALA A 88 -11.81 -7.15 13.03
N LEU A 89 -11.10 -8.27 13.15
CA LEU A 89 -11.70 -9.60 13.28
C LEU A 89 -12.53 -9.78 14.56
N SER A 90 -12.34 -8.98 15.62
CA SER A 90 -13.18 -9.02 16.82
C SER A 90 -14.62 -8.52 16.59
N PHE A 91 -14.85 -7.77 15.51
CA PHE A 91 -16.17 -7.32 15.08
C PHE A 91 -16.86 -8.28 14.09
N ASN A 92 -16.23 -9.44 13.79
CA ASN A 92 -16.73 -10.44 12.84
C ASN A 92 -17.16 -9.86 11.48
N PRO A 93 -16.33 -9.06 10.80
CA PRO A 93 -16.66 -8.54 9.48
C PRO A 93 -16.58 -9.64 8.43
N ASP A 94 -17.32 -9.47 7.33
CA ASP A 94 -17.21 -10.29 6.13
C ASP A 94 -15.95 -9.89 5.33
N PHE A 95 -15.67 -8.60 5.31
CA PHE A 95 -14.54 -8.02 4.60
C PHE A 95 -13.71 -7.08 5.47
N LEU A 96 -12.40 -7.09 5.24
CA LEU A 96 -11.44 -6.18 5.84
C LEU A 96 -10.81 -5.32 4.74
N VAL A 97 -10.79 -4.00 4.92
CA VAL A 97 -10.22 -3.05 3.95
C VAL A 97 -9.04 -2.33 4.57
N PHE A 98 -7.93 -2.27 3.86
CA PHE A 98 -6.81 -1.40 4.20
C PHE A 98 -6.82 -0.13 3.34
N VAL A 99 -6.57 1.00 3.97
CA VAL A 99 -6.33 2.31 3.36
C VAL A 99 -5.29 3.06 4.20
N ASP A 100 -4.37 3.78 3.57
CA ASP A 100 -3.30 4.50 4.26
C ASP A 100 -3.78 5.89 4.74
N ASP A 101 -3.22 6.39 5.84
CA ASP A 101 -3.64 7.65 6.49
C ASP A 101 -3.36 8.94 5.69
N ASP A 102 -2.56 8.87 4.61
CA ASP A 102 -2.30 9.97 3.67
C ASP A 102 -3.20 9.93 2.41
N GLU A 103 -4.26 9.12 2.45
CA GLU A 103 -5.24 8.98 1.38
C GLU A 103 -6.58 9.65 1.70
N TYR A 104 -7.44 9.76 0.69
CA TYR A 104 -8.88 10.02 0.82
C TYR A 104 -9.63 9.29 -0.29
N VAL A 105 -10.89 8.90 -0.03
CA VAL A 105 -11.63 7.98 -0.88
C VAL A 105 -12.60 8.71 -1.82
N ALA A 106 -12.87 8.12 -2.99
CA ALA A 106 -13.95 8.54 -3.88
C ALA A 106 -15.32 8.13 -3.32
N ALA A 107 -16.39 8.77 -3.78
CA ALA A 107 -17.74 8.57 -3.25
C ALA A 107 -18.23 7.11 -3.30
N GLU A 108 -17.96 6.38 -4.38
CA GLU A 108 -18.40 4.99 -4.59
C GLU A 108 -17.32 3.95 -4.23
N TRP A 109 -16.21 4.39 -3.66
CA TRP A 109 -15.02 3.57 -3.42
C TRP A 109 -15.31 2.21 -2.79
N LEU A 110 -16.01 2.19 -1.64
CA LEU A 110 -16.26 0.96 -0.91
C LEU A 110 -17.27 0.06 -1.63
N ASN A 111 -18.28 0.66 -2.27
CA ASN A 111 -19.25 -0.08 -3.07
C ASN A 111 -18.57 -0.85 -4.20
N GLU A 112 -17.63 -0.20 -4.89
CA GLU A 112 -16.92 -0.82 -6.03
C GLU A 112 -15.94 -1.93 -5.57
N LEU A 113 -15.30 -1.78 -4.42
CA LEU A 113 -14.52 -2.86 -3.81
C LEU A 113 -15.41 -4.07 -3.47
N VAL A 114 -16.55 -3.84 -2.79
CA VAL A 114 -17.47 -4.90 -2.36
C VAL A 114 -18.16 -5.56 -3.55
N LYS A 115 -18.59 -4.80 -4.56
CA LYS A 115 -19.12 -5.37 -5.81
C LYS A 115 -18.11 -6.28 -6.49
N THR A 116 -16.87 -5.81 -6.63
CA THR A 116 -15.84 -6.56 -7.35
C THR A 116 -15.47 -7.86 -6.60
N ILE A 117 -15.35 -7.83 -5.28
CA ILE A 117 -15.00 -9.04 -4.50
C ILE A 117 -16.13 -10.08 -4.57
N LEU A 118 -17.38 -9.65 -4.51
CA LEU A 118 -18.55 -10.54 -4.61
C LEU A 118 -18.72 -11.12 -6.03
N ASN A 119 -18.65 -10.28 -7.06
CA ASN A 119 -18.88 -10.68 -8.45
C ASN A 119 -17.85 -11.70 -8.95
N ASN A 120 -16.62 -11.65 -8.43
CA ASN A 120 -15.54 -12.55 -8.83
C ASN A 120 -15.32 -13.70 -7.85
N ASP A 121 -16.08 -13.79 -6.75
CA ASP A 121 -15.83 -14.71 -5.65
C ASP A 121 -14.33 -14.65 -5.28
N ALA A 122 -13.83 -13.43 -5.09
CA ALA A 122 -12.40 -13.15 -4.92
C ALA A 122 -11.96 -13.27 -3.47
N ASP A 123 -10.68 -13.64 -3.26
CA ASP A 123 -10.07 -13.64 -1.94
C ASP A 123 -9.59 -12.25 -1.53
N ALA A 124 -9.22 -11.44 -2.54
CA ALA A 124 -8.85 -10.05 -2.36
C ALA A 124 -9.18 -9.22 -3.60
N VAL A 125 -9.39 -7.93 -3.41
CA VAL A 125 -9.54 -6.96 -4.50
C VAL A 125 -8.73 -5.71 -4.18
N ARG A 126 -8.08 -5.17 -5.19
CA ARG A 126 -7.32 -3.93 -5.10
C ARG A 126 -7.89 -2.88 -6.05
N GLY A 127 -7.94 -1.63 -5.61
CA GLY A 127 -8.27 -0.49 -6.46
C GLY A 127 -7.07 0.41 -6.75
N PRO A 128 -7.25 1.41 -7.65
CA PRO A 128 -6.23 2.40 -7.95
C PRO A 128 -6.00 3.37 -6.78
N ALA A 129 -4.73 3.79 -6.61
CA ALA A 129 -4.36 4.92 -5.78
C ALA A 129 -3.75 5.99 -6.69
N ILE A 130 -4.43 7.12 -6.81
CA ILE A 130 -4.05 8.23 -7.68
C ILE A 130 -3.25 9.24 -6.87
N ALA A 131 -2.02 9.50 -7.28
CA ALA A 131 -1.16 10.47 -6.62
C ALA A 131 -1.67 11.91 -6.85
N VAL A 132 -1.87 12.65 -5.77
CA VAL A 132 -2.20 14.07 -5.76
C VAL A 132 -0.96 14.85 -5.34
N LEU A 133 -0.37 15.56 -6.29
CA LEU A 133 0.83 16.37 -6.09
C LEU A 133 0.48 17.85 -6.09
N ASP A 134 1.30 18.65 -5.41
CA ASP A 134 1.22 20.11 -5.52
C ASP A 134 1.47 20.56 -6.98
N LYS A 135 0.71 21.56 -7.43
CA LYS A 135 0.79 22.11 -8.79
C LYS A 135 2.17 22.71 -9.13
N THR A 136 2.98 23.01 -8.13
CA THR A 136 4.37 23.51 -8.31
C THR A 136 5.36 22.41 -8.71
N ILE A 137 4.98 21.13 -8.57
CA ILE A 137 5.83 20.01 -8.93
C ILE A 137 5.91 19.87 -10.45
N SER A 138 7.14 19.84 -10.98
CA SER A 138 7.34 19.73 -12.42
C SER A 138 6.80 18.42 -13.00
N GLU A 139 6.29 18.47 -14.23
CA GLU A 139 5.82 17.30 -14.97
C GLU A 139 6.85 16.17 -15.08
N ASN A 140 8.14 16.52 -15.14
CA ASN A 140 9.23 15.56 -15.20
C ASN A 140 9.34 14.71 -13.92
N ILE A 141 8.88 15.23 -12.80
CA ILE A 141 8.81 14.51 -11.51
C ILE A 141 7.46 13.84 -11.35
N SER A 142 6.34 14.54 -11.62
CA SER A 142 4.98 14.00 -11.45
C SER A 142 4.74 12.74 -12.28
N TYR A 143 5.34 12.65 -13.46
CA TYR A 143 5.29 11.45 -14.32
C TYR A 143 5.65 10.14 -13.57
N TRP A 144 6.58 10.19 -12.63
CA TRP A 144 7.06 9.01 -11.89
C TRP A 144 6.16 8.57 -10.75
N PHE A 145 5.07 9.31 -10.50
CA PHE A 145 4.03 8.95 -9.54
C PHE A 145 2.80 8.32 -10.20
N ILE A 146 2.77 8.24 -11.54
CA ILE A 146 1.71 7.54 -12.28
C ILE A 146 1.86 6.04 -12.01
N ARG A 147 0.82 5.45 -11.41
CA ARG A 147 0.79 4.01 -11.11
C ARG A 147 0.13 3.24 -12.24
N LYS A 148 0.52 1.98 -12.39
CA LYS A 148 -0.11 1.07 -13.34
C LYS A 148 -1.56 0.81 -12.92
N THR A 149 -2.46 0.86 -13.89
CA THR A 149 -3.86 0.47 -13.76
C THR A 149 -4.15 -0.77 -14.60
N TYR A 150 -5.27 -1.43 -14.32
CA TYR A 150 -5.71 -2.62 -15.02
C TYR A 150 -7.18 -2.46 -15.41
N PRO A 151 -7.69 -3.23 -16.41
CA PRO A 151 -9.11 -3.28 -16.71
C PRO A 151 -9.93 -3.71 -15.48
N ASN A 152 -11.15 -3.24 -15.36
CA ASN A 152 -12.03 -3.63 -14.26
C ASN A 152 -12.26 -5.16 -14.28
N ASN A 153 -12.27 -5.77 -13.11
CA ASN A 153 -12.34 -7.23 -12.92
C ASN A 153 -11.15 -8.03 -13.51
N ALA A 154 -10.05 -7.39 -13.87
CA ALA A 154 -8.85 -8.13 -14.27
C ALA A 154 -8.27 -8.86 -13.05
N GLN A 155 -7.87 -10.13 -13.25
CA GLN A 155 -7.11 -10.85 -12.25
C GLN A 155 -5.66 -10.32 -12.23
N ILE A 156 -5.13 -10.03 -11.05
CA ILE A 156 -3.82 -9.45 -10.86
C ILE A 156 -2.98 -10.26 -9.86
N CYS A 157 -1.65 -10.07 -9.92
CA CYS A 157 -0.69 -10.72 -9.01
C CYS A 157 0.07 -9.66 -8.18
N LEU A 158 -0.57 -8.55 -7.83
CA LEU A 158 0.05 -7.46 -7.09
C LEU A 158 -0.80 -7.07 -5.90
N VAL A 159 -0.22 -7.07 -4.70
CA VAL A 159 -0.85 -6.60 -3.48
C VAL A 159 -0.07 -5.41 -2.92
N GLU A 160 -0.78 -4.34 -2.67
CA GLU A 160 -0.36 -3.20 -1.88
C GLU A 160 -1.53 -2.85 -0.95
N THR A 161 -1.26 -2.48 0.28
CA THR A 161 -2.31 -2.27 1.29
C THR A 161 -2.98 -0.89 1.20
N ASN A 162 -2.47 -0.04 0.37
CA ASN A 162 -3.11 1.24 0.08
C ASN A 162 -4.29 1.03 -0.89
N ASN A 163 -5.44 0.69 -0.45
CA ASN A 163 -6.63 0.35 -1.23
C ASN A 163 -6.79 -1.16 -1.54
N LEU A 164 -6.88 -1.95 -0.49
CA LEU A 164 -7.00 -3.41 -0.55
C LEU A 164 -8.19 -3.87 0.30
N ILE A 165 -9.12 -4.63 -0.30
CA ILE A 165 -10.14 -5.38 0.44
C ILE A 165 -9.77 -6.86 0.45
N LEU A 166 -9.98 -7.51 1.59
CA LEU A 166 -9.71 -8.93 1.85
C LEU A 166 -11.00 -9.62 2.30
N ASN A 167 -11.27 -10.81 1.77
CA ASN A 167 -12.30 -11.68 2.30
C ASN A 167 -11.82 -12.29 3.62
N CYS A 168 -12.57 -12.10 4.72
CA CYS A 168 -12.16 -12.54 6.04
C CYS A 168 -12.14 -14.07 6.19
N VAL A 169 -12.96 -14.80 5.44
CA VAL A 169 -12.93 -16.28 5.40
C VAL A 169 -11.64 -16.75 4.76
N SER A 170 -11.29 -16.16 3.61
CA SER A 170 -10.03 -16.45 2.90
C SER A 170 -8.81 -16.06 3.73
N LEU A 171 -8.83 -14.90 4.38
CA LEU A 171 -7.74 -14.47 5.26
C LEU A 171 -7.49 -15.46 6.40
N LYS A 172 -8.55 -15.93 7.06
CA LYS A 172 -8.46 -16.94 8.12
C LYS A 172 -7.96 -18.29 7.57
N LYS A 173 -8.45 -18.71 6.38
CA LYS A 173 -8.03 -19.95 5.72
C LYS A 173 -6.56 -19.92 5.33
N PHE A 174 -6.07 -18.81 4.81
CA PHE A 174 -4.66 -18.68 4.41
C PHE A 174 -3.72 -18.58 5.61
N ASP A 175 -4.19 -18.03 6.72
CA ASP A 175 -3.42 -17.78 7.94
C ASP A 175 -2.07 -17.11 7.64
N VAL A 176 -2.15 -15.98 6.93
CA VAL A 176 -0.99 -15.16 6.56
C VAL A 176 -1.04 -13.84 7.31
N TRP A 177 0.09 -13.45 7.85
CA TRP A 177 0.29 -12.23 8.62
C TRP A 177 1.40 -11.39 8.00
N PHE A 178 1.37 -10.08 8.26
CA PHE A 178 2.47 -9.20 7.85
C PHE A 178 3.73 -9.56 8.63
N ASP A 179 4.82 -9.84 7.92
CA ASP A 179 6.07 -10.28 8.53
C ASP A 179 6.81 -9.12 9.22
N PRO A 180 7.14 -9.25 10.52
CA PRO A 180 7.84 -8.20 11.27
C PRO A 180 9.24 -7.85 10.72
N ARG A 181 9.86 -8.72 9.92
CA ARG A 181 11.15 -8.42 9.25
C ARG A 181 11.05 -7.19 8.35
N PHE A 182 9.85 -6.85 7.88
CA PHE A 182 9.57 -5.70 7.01
C PHE A 182 9.18 -4.42 7.77
N ASN A 183 9.14 -4.45 9.10
CA ASN A 183 8.76 -3.29 9.91
C ASN A 183 9.56 -2.02 9.62
N VAL A 184 10.84 -2.17 9.28
CA VAL A 184 11.77 -1.05 9.10
C VAL A 184 12.12 -0.82 7.63
N ILE A 185 12.14 -1.89 6.84
CA ILE A 185 12.61 -1.85 5.44
C ILE A 185 11.50 -1.58 4.42
N GLY A 186 10.22 -1.66 4.84
CA GLY A 186 9.07 -1.52 3.95
C GLY A 186 8.82 -2.75 3.06
N SER A 187 7.87 -2.66 2.14
CA SER A 187 7.43 -3.74 1.23
C SER A 187 6.82 -4.98 1.93
N GLY A 188 6.38 -4.82 3.18
CA GLY A 188 5.69 -5.89 3.90
C GLY A 188 4.35 -6.27 3.27
N ASP A 189 3.69 -5.32 2.62
CA ASP A 189 2.49 -5.51 1.81
C ASP A 189 2.74 -6.39 0.58
N SER A 190 3.80 -6.10 -0.16
CA SER A 190 4.19 -6.92 -1.32
C SER A 190 4.54 -8.35 -0.90
N TYR A 191 5.22 -8.52 0.24
CA TYR A 191 5.54 -9.86 0.77
C TYR A 191 4.29 -10.60 1.24
N PHE A 192 3.40 -9.93 1.96
CA PHE A 192 2.08 -10.47 2.32
C PHE A 192 1.32 -10.95 1.08
N GLY A 193 1.33 -10.14 0.00
CA GLY A 193 0.72 -10.49 -1.27
C GLY A 193 1.31 -11.74 -1.90
N ILE A 194 2.62 -11.88 -1.91
CA ILE A 194 3.30 -13.09 -2.40
C ILE A 194 2.88 -14.31 -1.59
N GLN A 195 2.81 -14.21 -0.27
CA GLN A 195 2.43 -15.31 0.60
C GLN A 195 0.98 -15.79 0.36
N ILE A 196 0.01 -14.87 0.19
CA ILE A 196 -1.37 -15.27 -0.10
C ILE A 196 -1.52 -15.83 -1.53
N LEU A 197 -0.79 -15.28 -2.51
CA LEU A 197 -0.75 -15.79 -3.88
C LEU A 197 -0.17 -17.21 -3.93
N ASN A 198 0.90 -17.49 -3.19
CA ASN A 198 1.49 -18.84 -3.08
C ASN A 198 0.53 -19.85 -2.44
N LYS A 199 -0.45 -19.38 -1.66
CA LYS A 199 -1.54 -20.19 -1.11
C LYS A 199 -2.77 -20.29 -2.04
N GLY A 200 -2.67 -19.76 -3.26
CA GLY A 200 -3.69 -19.86 -4.30
C GLY A 200 -4.75 -18.76 -4.25
N ALA A 201 -4.49 -17.63 -3.59
CA ALA A 201 -5.43 -16.52 -3.56
C ALA A 201 -5.72 -15.95 -4.95
N ARG A 202 -7.01 -15.69 -5.22
CA ARG A 202 -7.48 -15.00 -6.42
C ARG A 202 -7.67 -13.52 -6.11
N ILE A 203 -6.89 -12.67 -6.78
CA ILE A 203 -6.88 -11.23 -6.55
C ILE A 203 -7.34 -10.52 -7.81
N PHE A 204 -8.29 -9.59 -7.67
CA PHE A 204 -8.88 -8.86 -8.78
C PHE A 204 -8.69 -7.34 -8.63
N TRP A 205 -8.92 -6.63 -9.73
CA TRP A 205 -8.81 -5.18 -9.82
C TRP A 205 -10.17 -4.52 -9.93
N ALA A 206 -10.47 -3.58 -9.04
CA ALA A 206 -11.65 -2.71 -9.09
C ALA A 206 -11.23 -1.34 -9.61
N ALA A 207 -11.41 -1.10 -10.91
CA ALA A 207 -10.91 0.11 -11.58
C ALA A 207 -11.54 1.40 -11.05
N ASP A 208 -12.79 1.33 -10.59
CA ASP A 208 -13.58 2.48 -10.14
C ASP A 208 -13.51 2.70 -8.62
N ALA A 209 -12.88 1.77 -7.89
CA ALA A 209 -12.64 1.90 -6.45
C ALA A 209 -11.44 2.81 -6.16
N VAL A 210 -11.58 4.11 -6.41
CA VAL A 210 -10.46 5.06 -6.41
C VAL A 210 -10.18 5.59 -5.02
N VAL A 211 -8.90 5.61 -4.62
CA VAL A 211 -8.36 6.45 -3.55
C VAL A 211 -7.37 7.47 -4.12
N TYR A 212 -7.22 8.59 -3.42
CA TYR A 212 -6.31 9.67 -3.79
C TYR A 212 -5.24 9.80 -2.71
N GLU A 213 -3.97 9.56 -3.07
CA GLU A 213 -2.83 9.68 -2.15
C GLU A 213 -2.22 11.09 -2.22
N THR A 214 -2.17 11.78 -1.11
CA THR A 214 -1.51 13.08 -1.00
C THR A 214 0.00 12.91 -0.92
N ILE A 215 0.73 13.31 -1.97
CA ILE A 215 2.19 13.24 -2.01
C ILE A 215 2.80 14.55 -1.48
N PRO A 216 3.43 14.53 -0.30
CA PRO A 216 4.07 15.74 0.22
C PRO A 216 5.27 16.14 -0.64
N GLY A 217 5.57 17.44 -0.74
CA GLY A 217 6.69 17.97 -1.51
C GLY A 217 8.05 17.36 -1.13
N SER A 218 8.21 16.93 0.13
CA SER A 218 9.41 16.23 0.58
C SER A 218 9.62 14.88 -0.11
N ARG A 219 8.57 14.25 -0.64
CA ARG A 219 8.61 13.01 -1.44
C ARG A 219 8.64 13.28 -2.94
N ALA A 220 8.17 14.43 -3.40
CA ALA A 220 8.06 14.78 -4.81
C ALA A 220 9.39 15.33 -5.38
N ASN A 221 10.47 14.56 -5.25
CA ASN A 221 11.79 14.95 -5.77
C ASN A 221 12.62 13.73 -6.19
N ILE A 222 13.64 13.99 -7.03
CA ILE A 222 14.48 12.95 -7.62
C ILE A 222 15.25 12.14 -6.56
N LYS A 223 15.72 12.77 -5.48
CA LYS A 223 16.48 12.07 -4.42
C LYS A 223 15.62 11.04 -3.72
N TRP A 224 14.36 11.37 -3.46
CA TRP A 224 13.42 10.46 -2.85
C TRP A 224 13.06 9.31 -3.82
N LEU A 225 12.82 9.61 -5.11
CA LEU A 225 12.52 8.61 -6.12
C LEU A 225 13.68 7.60 -6.28
N ILE A 226 14.92 8.06 -6.31
CA ILE A 226 16.10 7.19 -6.34
C ILE A 226 16.09 6.23 -5.16
N LYS A 227 15.89 6.74 -3.94
CA LYS A 227 15.84 5.92 -2.72
C LYS A 227 14.69 4.92 -2.75
N ARG A 228 13.50 5.34 -3.19
CA ARG A 228 12.33 4.47 -3.31
C ARG A 228 12.57 3.31 -4.26
N ILE A 229 13.14 3.58 -5.45
CA ILE A 229 13.45 2.57 -6.48
C ILE A 229 14.52 1.60 -5.97
N TYR A 230 15.62 2.12 -5.41
CA TYR A 230 16.68 1.32 -4.78
C TYR A 230 16.10 0.38 -3.71
N ARG A 231 15.28 0.92 -2.80
CA ARG A 231 14.64 0.17 -1.73
C ARG A 231 13.76 -0.95 -2.30
N GLY A 232 12.85 -0.61 -3.22
CA GLY A 232 11.95 -1.60 -3.83
C GLY A 232 12.73 -2.75 -4.48
N ALA A 233 13.79 -2.45 -5.23
CA ALA A 233 14.61 -3.47 -5.87
C ALA A 233 15.40 -4.33 -4.86
N SER A 234 15.99 -3.73 -3.83
CA SER A 234 16.74 -4.47 -2.80
C SER A 234 15.83 -5.36 -1.95
N THR A 235 14.67 -4.84 -1.57
CA THR A 235 13.69 -5.61 -0.79
C THR A 235 13.08 -6.75 -1.63
N TYR A 236 12.80 -6.53 -2.93
CA TYR A 236 12.32 -7.59 -3.81
C TYR A 236 13.33 -8.75 -3.91
N THR A 237 14.62 -8.45 -4.10
CA THR A 237 15.66 -9.49 -4.10
C THR A 237 15.76 -10.23 -2.76
N TYR A 238 15.59 -9.49 -1.65
CA TYR A 238 15.52 -10.08 -0.31
C TYR A 238 14.33 -11.05 -0.18
N VAL A 239 13.15 -10.67 -0.69
CA VAL A 239 11.95 -11.55 -0.73
C VAL A 239 12.23 -12.82 -1.53
N LEU A 240 12.83 -12.72 -2.72
CA LEU A 240 13.20 -13.91 -3.50
C LEU A 240 14.12 -14.87 -2.73
N LYS A 241 15.02 -14.34 -1.90
CA LYS A 241 15.86 -15.17 -1.01
C LYS A 241 15.05 -15.85 0.09
N LEU A 242 14.09 -15.15 0.70
CA LEU A 242 13.20 -15.73 1.72
C LEU A 242 12.36 -16.88 1.16
N GLU A 243 11.86 -16.72 -0.05
CA GLU A 243 11.07 -17.73 -0.77
C GLU A 243 11.94 -18.81 -1.45
N ARG A 244 13.27 -18.72 -1.38
CA ARG A 244 14.23 -19.64 -1.99
C ARG A 244 14.09 -19.76 -3.51
N GLU A 245 13.68 -18.69 -4.17
CA GLU A 245 13.45 -18.61 -5.61
C GLU A 245 14.78 -18.44 -6.39
N TYR A 246 15.66 -19.45 -6.36
CA TYR A 246 17.02 -19.35 -6.89
C TYR A 246 17.07 -18.98 -8.37
N PHE A 247 16.17 -19.51 -9.19
CA PHE A 247 16.11 -19.15 -10.61
C PHE A 247 15.70 -17.70 -10.82
N ALA A 248 14.71 -17.21 -10.06
CA ALA A 248 14.30 -15.82 -10.09
C ALA A 248 15.41 -14.89 -9.59
N ILE A 249 16.20 -15.29 -8.60
CA ILE A 249 17.39 -14.57 -8.13
C ILE A 249 18.41 -14.43 -9.27
N LEU A 250 18.77 -15.51 -9.95
CA LEU A 250 19.72 -15.46 -11.08
C LEU A 250 19.20 -14.52 -12.18
N LYS A 251 17.94 -14.65 -12.57
CA LYS A 251 17.30 -13.74 -13.52
C LYS A 251 17.36 -12.28 -13.06
N LYS A 252 17.09 -12.02 -11.78
CA LYS A 252 17.14 -10.65 -11.21
C LYS A 252 18.56 -10.09 -11.26
N ILE A 253 19.59 -10.89 -11.01
CA ILE A 253 21.00 -10.45 -11.14
C ILE A 253 21.30 -10.01 -12.58
N LEU A 254 20.97 -10.86 -13.56
CA LEU A 254 21.19 -10.55 -14.97
C LEU A 254 20.48 -9.26 -15.41
N ILE A 255 19.20 -9.13 -15.02
CA ILE A 255 18.42 -7.90 -15.27
C ILE A 255 19.06 -6.69 -14.58
N SER A 256 19.53 -6.84 -13.36
CA SER A 256 20.17 -5.75 -12.61
C SER A 256 21.47 -5.28 -13.27
N CYS A 257 22.30 -6.19 -13.79
CA CYS A 257 23.49 -5.84 -14.57
C CYS A 257 23.11 -5.11 -15.87
N ALA A 258 22.08 -5.60 -16.59
CA ALA A 258 21.59 -4.95 -17.80
C ALA A 258 21.02 -3.54 -17.51
N TYR A 259 20.34 -3.34 -16.37
CA TYR A 259 19.85 -2.04 -15.94
C TYR A 259 20.97 -1.05 -15.62
N ILE A 260 22.02 -1.49 -14.92
CA ILE A 260 23.19 -0.64 -14.66
C ILE A 260 23.85 -0.24 -15.99
N PHE A 261 24.08 -1.20 -16.88
CA PHE A 261 24.70 -0.94 -18.17
C PHE A 261 23.86 0.02 -19.04
N SER A 262 22.58 -0.26 -19.21
CA SER A 262 21.67 0.58 -20.01
C SER A 262 21.51 1.98 -19.42
N GLY A 263 21.46 2.09 -18.09
CA GLY A 263 21.39 3.37 -17.40
C GLY A 263 22.65 4.21 -17.61
N ILE A 264 23.84 3.61 -17.55
CA ILE A 264 25.12 4.27 -17.87
C ILE A 264 25.12 4.76 -19.31
N CYS A 265 24.76 3.88 -20.27
CA CYS A 265 24.65 4.27 -21.67
C CYS A 265 23.71 5.47 -21.88
N ALA A 266 22.55 5.47 -21.21
CA ALA A 266 21.60 6.57 -21.30
C ALA A 266 22.11 7.89 -20.73
N LEU A 267 23.04 7.87 -19.77
CA LEU A 267 23.66 9.09 -19.23
C LEU A 267 24.79 9.62 -20.08
N ILE A 268 25.48 8.75 -20.82
CA ILE A 268 26.61 9.13 -21.69
C ILE A 268 26.13 9.70 -23.03
N ILE A 269 25.04 9.14 -23.59
CA ILE A 269 24.48 9.58 -24.87
C ILE A 269 23.83 10.96 -24.69
N LEU A 270 24.40 12.00 -25.28
CA LEU A 270 23.92 13.39 -25.23
C LEU A 270 23.60 13.89 -26.65
N PRO A 271 22.56 14.79 -26.78
CA PRO A 271 21.68 15.33 -25.76
C PRO A 271 20.41 14.46 -25.56
N LEU A 272 20.10 14.05 -24.34
CA LEU A 272 18.85 13.37 -24.04
C LEU A 272 17.87 14.30 -23.31
N PRO A 273 16.55 14.17 -23.56
CA PRO A 273 15.53 14.82 -22.75
C PRO A 273 15.69 14.47 -21.27
N ILE A 274 15.36 15.42 -20.40
CA ILE A 274 15.56 15.27 -18.94
C ILE A 274 14.87 14.01 -18.36
N ARG A 275 13.71 13.61 -18.89
CA ARG A 275 13.03 12.36 -18.49
C ARG A 275 13.87 11.12 -18.79
N LYS A 276 14.59 11.08 -19.91
CA LYS A 276 15.50 9.96 -20.26
C LYS A 276 16.73 9.93 -19.36
N LYS A 277 17.24 11.09 -18.94
CA LYS A 277 18.32 11.15 -17.93
C LYS A 277 17.84 10.64 -16.58
N TYR A 278 16.63 11.00 -16.15
CA TYR A 278 16.02 10.45 -14.94
C TYR A 278 15.82 8.94 -15.04
N TRP A 279 15.32 8.46 -16.18
CA TRP A 279 15.23 7.01 -16.44
C TRP A 279 16.59 6.32 -16.29
N GLY A 280 17.67 6.87 -16.85
CA GLY A 280 19.02 6.33 -16.71
C GLY A 280 19.48 6.24 -15.25
N ILE A 281 19.24 7.29 -14.45
CA ILE A 281 19.57 7.30 -13.02
C ILE A 281 18.74 6.24 -12.26
N PHE A 282 17.46 6.11 -12.59
CA PHE A 282 16.55 5.20 -11.89
C PHE A 282 16.85 3.73 -12.22
N THR A 283 17.19 3.41 -13.47
CA THR A 283 17.61 2.06 -13.86
C THR A 283 18.92 1.65 -13.19
N ILE A 284 19.89 2.56 -13.08
CA ILE A 284 21.12 2.32 -12.30
C ILE A 284 20.76 2.04 -10.83
N SER A 285 19.90 2.88 -10.23
CA SER A 285 19.49 2.72 -8.84
C SER A 285 18.77 1.38 -8.61
N GLU A 286 17.89 0.98 -9.54
CA GLU A 286 17.19 -0.30 -9.49
C GLU A 286 18.14 -1.49 -9.62
N GLY A 287 19.09 -1.39 -10.56
CA GLY A 287 20.10 -2.43 -10.75
C GLY A 287 21.00 -2.61 -9.52
N ILE A 288 21.52 -1.51 -8.96
CA ILE A 288 22.33 -1.55 -7.73
C ILE A 288 21.48 -2.13 -6.58
N GLY A 289 20.24 -1.66 -6.39
CA GLY A 289 19.33 -2.19 -5.38
C GLY A 289 19.13 -3.70 -5.52
N GLY A 290 18.89 -4.19 -6.76
CA GLY A 290 18.73 -5.62 -7.03
C GLY A 290 19.94 -6.46 -6.65
N ILE A 291 21.15 -5.96 -6.85
CA ILE A 291 22.39 -6.69 -6.48
C ILE A 291 22.61 -6.66 -4.97
N VAL A 292 22.50 -5.49 -4.33
CA VAL A 292 22.82 -5.37 -2.89
C VAL A 292 21.81 -6.08 -1.99
N GLY A 293 20.57 -6.29 -2.48
CA GLY A 293 19.56 -7.10 -1.79
C GLY A 293 20.02 -8.54 -1.53
N LEU A 294 20.91 -9.11 -2.37
CA LEU A 294 21.54 -10.41 -2.16
C LEU A 294 22.35 -10.46 -0.87
N PHE A 295 22.97 -9.38 -0.50
CA PHE A 295 23.82 -9.24 0.68
C PHE A 295 23.06 -8.76 1.91
N ASN A 296 21.70 -8.68 1.84
CA ASN A 296 20.83 -8.14 2.90
C ASN A 296 21.15 -6.67 3.25
N ILE A 297 21.71 -5.92 2.30
CA ILE A 297 21.96 -4.49 2.46
C ILE A 297 20.66 -3.77 2.09
N LEU A 298 19.80 -3.56 3.10
CA LEU A 298 18.45 -3.04 2.92
C LEU A 298 18.35 -1.61 3.46
N TYR A 299 17.66 -0.76 2.72
CA TYR A 299 17.40 0.61 3.15
C TYR A 299 16.33 0.63 4.25
N LYS A 300 16.66 1.26 5.38
CA LYS A 300 15.71 1.46 6.49
C LYS A 300 14.87 2.71 6.22
N GLU A 301 13.60 2.54 5.92
CA GLU A 301 12.67 3.65 5.66
C GLU A 301 12.12 4.22 6.96
N TYR A 302 11.74 3.35 7.87
CA TYR A 302 11.19 3.71 9.16
C TYR A 302 12.30 3.66 10.22
N LYS A 303 12.52 4.79 10.91
CA LYS A 303 13.54 4.94 11.97
C LYS A 303 12.89 4.96 13.35
#